data_037d71542e825e9cbeda560a2fbf19c7
#
_entry.id   037d71542e825e9cbeda560a2fbf19c7
#
_cell.length_a   1.000
_cell.length_b   1.000
_cell.length_c   1.000
_cell.angle_alpha   90.00
_cell.angle_beta   90.00
_cell.angle_gamma   90.00
#
_symmetry.space_group_name_H-M   'P 1'
#
loop_
_entity.id
_entity.type
_entity.pdbx_description
1 polymer ?
#
loop_
_entity_poly.entity_id
_entity_poly.type
_entity_poly.pdbx_seq_one_letter_code
_entity_poly.pdbx_strand_id
1 'polypeptide(L)'
;MIVDSGSTKTDWLVGCEDGQFVCRCSTQGINPFHQSESDIAGIVEWELMPQLSAELAKAGLDQHQIGSIRFYGAGCRGEAIGQLHNVLTLRFPSASEILVGSDLLAAAHAVCGDSEGIACILGTGANSGLYDGREIVSNVSPLGYILGDEGSGAVLGKLFVNGMFKGDIPAEVREEFLATTGQSLDDIIRRVYREPMANRYLASLSPFIHAHLECKEVSELVVRNFMDFFRLNVDHYGRNDLPVGAVGSVAFYYTNQLAEAARRCDYTLGKIMAKPFESVFRF
;
A
#
# COMPACT_ATOMS: atom_id res chain seq x y z
N MET A 1 -3.72 -13.16 -14.71
CA MET A 1 -4.41 -12.88 -13.41
C MET A 1 -3.47 -12.11 -12.50
N ILE A 2 -4.00 -11.09 -11.82
CA ILE A 2 -3.24 -10.27 -10.87
C ILE A 2 -3.88 -10.38 -9.50
N VAL A 3 -3.06 -10.53 -8.45
CA VAL A 3 -3.52 -10.80 -7.10
C VAL A 3 -2.94 -9.79 -6.13
N ASP A 4 -3.83 -9.14 -5.37
CA ASP A 4 -3.48 -8.24 -4.27
C ASP A 4 -3.89 -8.86 -2.94
N SER A 5 -2.91 -9.21 -2.13
CA SER A 5 -3.15 -9.90 -0.87
C SER A 5 -2.72 -9.07 0.33
N GLY A 6 -3.72 -8.61 1.08
CA GLY A 6 -3.53 -8.06 2.42
C GLY A 6 -3.75 -9.12 3.51
N SER A 7 -3.54 -8.72 4.76
CA SER A 7 -3.69 -9.63 5.92
C SER A 7 -5.13 -10.10 6.19
N THR A 8 -6.14 -9.43 5.64
CA THR A 8 -7.56 -9.75 5.90
C THR A 8 -8.31 -10.18 4.67
N LYS A 9 -7.84 -9.80 3.49
CA LYS A 9 -8.52 -10.03 2.21
C LYS A 9 -7.50 -10.16 1.10
N THR A 10 -7.78 -11.05 0.14
CA THR A 10 -7.07 -11.18 -1.13
C THR A 10 -8.04 -10.90 -2.28
N ASP A 11 -7.68 -9.97 -3.14
CA ASP A 11 -8.40 -9.67 -4.37
C ASP A 11 -7.70 -10.31 -5.57
N TRP A 12 -8.48 -11.07 -6.36
CA TRP A 12 -8.04 -11.76 -7.55
C TRP A 12 -8.69 -11.12 -8.76
N LEU A 13 -7.89 -10.54 -9.63
CA LEU A 13 -8.32 -9.77 -10.79
C LEU A 13 -7.91 -10.50 -12.06
N VAL A 14 -8.87 -10.82 -12.91
CA VAL A 14 -8.61 -11.45 -14.21
C VAL A 14 -8.83 -10.45 -15.32
N GLY A 15 -7.90 -10.40 -16.25
CA GLY A 15 -7.99 -9.60 -17.48
C GLY A 15 -7.39 -10.37 -18.64
N CYS A 16 -7.73 -9.95 -19.86
CA CYS A 16 -7.15 -10.44 -21.10
C CYS A 16 -5.81 -9.74 -21.39
N GLU A 17 -5.01 -10.28 -22.31
CA GLU A 17 -3.73 -9.70 -22.75
C GLU A 17 -3.87 -8.30 -23.37
N ASP A 18 -5.02 -7.99 -23.94
CA ASP A 18 -5.36 -6.66 -24.49
C ASP A 18 -5.70 -5.62 -23.42
N GLY A 19 -5.63 -6.00 -22.14
CA GLY A 19 -5.93 -5.14 -20.99
C GLY A 19 -7.42 -5.07 -20.64
N GLN A 20 -8.30 -5.84 -21.28
CA GLN A 20 -9.71 -5.87 -20.94
C GLN A 20 -9.92 -6.62 -19.61
N PHE A 21 -10.58 -5.95 -18.65
CA PHE A 21 -10.99 -6.57 -17.39
C PHE A 21 -12.07 -7.63 -17.61
N VAL A 22 -11.90 -8.81 -17.02
CA VAL A 22 -12.84 -9.91 -17.11
C VAL A 22 -13.67 -10.07 -15.84
N CYS A 23 -13.01 -10.33 -14.71
CA CYS A 23 -13.71 -10.53 -13.44
C CYS A 23 -12.83 -10.25 -12.21
N ARG A 24 -13.49 -10.16 -11.06
CA ARG A 24 -12.86 -10.05 -9.75
C ARG A 24 -13.45 -11.07 -8.80
N CYS A 25 -12.60 -11.82 -8.13
CA CYS A 25 -12.94 -12.67 -6.99
C CYS A 25 -12.28 -12.14 -5.73
N SER A 26 -12.78 -12.54 -4.58
CA SER A 26 -12.22 -12.15 -3.30
C SER A 26 -12.24 -13.32 -2.33
N THR A 27 -11.13 -13.51 -1.63
CA THR A 27 -10.98 -14.53 -0.59
C THR A 27 -10.49 -13.92 0.71
N GLN A 28 -10.41 -14.70 1.78
CA GLN A 28 -9.66 -14.28 2.94
C GLN A 28 -8.20 -13.96 2.59
N GLY A 29 -7.53 -13.18 3.45
CA GLY A 29 -6.14 -12.76 3.23
C GLY A 29 -5.18 -13.94 3.18
N ILE A 30 -4.26 -13.92 2.21
CA ILE A 30 -3.16 -14.88 2.09
C ILE A 30 -1.86 -14.19 2.50
N ASN A 31 -1.26 -14.69 3.58
CA ASN A 31 0.05 -14.25 4.04
C ASN A 31 0.96 -15.50 4.22
N PRO A 32 1.80 -15.82 3.24
CA PRO A 32 2.59 -17.06 3.27
C PRO A 32 3.67 -17.09 4.35
N PHE A 33 3.93 -15.96 5.02
CA PHE A 33 4.82 -15.93 6.19
C PHE A 33 4.18 -16.51 7.45
N HIS A 34 2.83 -16.49 7.55
CA HIS A 34 2.08 -16.94 8.72
C HIS A 34 1.17 -18.15 8.46
N GLN A 35 0.99 -18.52 7.20
CA GLN A 35 0.10 -19.62 6.79
C GLN A 35 0.92 -20.73 6.15
N SER A 36 0.52 -21.98 6.39
CA SER A 36 1.13 -23.14 5.73
C SER A 36 0.68 -23.27 4.27
N GLU A 37 1.42 -24.06 3.47
CA GLU A 37 1.00 -24.40 2.10
C GLU A 37 -0.39 -25.03 2.06
N SER A 38 -0.74 -25.88 3.05
CA SER A 38 -2.06 -26.51 3.15
C SER A 38 -3.18 -25.50 3.43
N ASP A 39 -2.93 -24.50 4.28
CA ASP A 39 -3.90 -23.43 4.55
C ASP A 39 -4.17 -22.60 3.28
N ILE A 40 -3.10 -22.19 2.61
CA ILE A 40 -3.18 -21.41 1.36
C ILE A 40 -3.87 -22.25 0.27
N ALA A 41 -3.51 -23.50 0.11
CA ALA A 41 -4.14 -24.41 -0.84
C ALA A 41 -5.64 -24.57 -0.57
N GLY A 42 -6.04 -24.63 0.71
CA GLY A 42 -7.43 -24.65 1.13
C GLY A 42 -8.19 -23.38 0.71
N ILE A 43 -7.60 -22.20 0.92
CA ILE A 43 -8.20 -20.92 0.49
C ILE A 43 -8.41 -20.92 -1.03
N VAL A 44 -7.40 -21.31 -1.78
CA VAL A 44 -7.48 -21.36 -3.26
C VAL A 44 -8.55 -22.35 -3.70
N GLU A 45 -8.58 -23.56 -3.13
CA GLU A 45 -9.52 -24.62 -3.54
C GLU A 45 -10.97 -24.30 -3.17
N TRP A 46 -11.22 -23.88 -1.94
CA TRP A 46 -12.58 -23.80 -1.40
C TRP A 46 -13.21 -22.41 -1.50
N GLU A 47 -12.39 -21.35 -1.58
CA GLU A 47 -12.93 -19.99 -1.68
C GLU A 47 -12.75 -19.40 -3.08
N LEU A 48 -11.54 -19.51 -3.70
CA LEU A 48 -11.28 -18.92 -4.99
C LEU A 48 -11.90 -19.71 -6.13
N MET A 49 -11.59 -21.02 -6.25
CA MET A 49 -11.94 -21.81 -7.45
C MET A 49 -13.43 -21.83 -7.77
N PRO A 50 -14.36 -21.94 -6.79
CA PRO A 50 -15.79 -21.86 -7.10
C PRO A 50 -16.22 -20.50 -7.65
N GLN A 51 -15.72 -19.40 -7.09
CA GLN A 51 -16.01 -18.04 -7.54
C GLN A 51 -15.42 -17.82 -8.93
N LEU A 52 -14.14 -18.16 -9.11
CA LEU A 52 -13.42 -17.96 -10.36
C LEU A 52 -14.09 -18.72 -11.52
N SER A 53 -14.43 -19.99 -11.33
CA SER A 53 -15.11 -20.79 -12.33
C SER A 53 -16.46 -20.20 -12.72
N ALA A 54 -17.25 -19.73 -11.75
CA ALA A 54 -18.54 -19.12 -12.00
C ALA A 54 -18.42 -17.78 -12.76
N GLU A 55 -17.45 -16.94 -12.40
CA GLU A 55 -17.25 -15.65 -13.06
C GLU A 55 -16.67 -15.80 -14.47
N LEU A 56 -15.70 -16.70 -14.68
CA LEU A 56 -15.12 -16.98 -16.00
C LEU A 56 -16.17 -17.56 -16.96
N ALA A 57 -17.03 -18.46 -16.48
CA ALA A 57 -18.12 -19.04 -17.31
C ALA A 57 -19.08 -17.98 -17.86
N LYS A 58 -19.35 -16.87 -17.12
CA LYS A 58 -20.17 -15.75 -17.61
C LYS A 58 -19.52 -15.03 -18.80
N ALA A 59 -18.19 -15.06 -18.87
CA ALA A 59 -17.42 -14.49 -19.98
C ALA A 59 -17.12 -15.51 -21.10
N GLY A 60 -17.61 -16.76 -20.99
CA GLY A 60 -17.31 -17.83 -21.94
C GLY A 60 -15.88 -18.36 -21.83
N LEU A 61 -15.25 -18.17 -20.68
CA LEU A 61 -13.87 -18.58 -20.37
C LEU A 61 -13.86 -19.66 -19.30
N ASP A 62 -12.73 -20.33 -19.15
CA ASP A 62 -12.48 -21.29 -18.07
C ASP A 62 -11.10 -21.07 -17.40
N GLN A 63 -10.88 -21.74 -16.28
CA GLN A 63 -9.66 -21.59 -15.49
C GLN A 63 -8.38 -22.04 -16.22
N HIS A 64 -8.48 -22.92 -17.23
CA HIS A 64 -7.34 -23.41 -18.01
C HIS A 64 -6.79 -22.33 -18.97
N GLN A 65 -7.53 -21.24 -19.14
CA GLN A 65 -7.09 -20.08 -19.92
C GLN A 65 -6.30 -19.04 -19.11
N ILE A 66 -6.07 -19.29 -17.80
CA ILE A 66 -5.18 -18.45 -16.99
C ILE A 66 -3.73 -18.76 -17.40
N GLY A 67 -3.18 -17.93 -18.27
CA GLY A 67 -1.83 -18.09 -18.83
C GLY A 67 -0.71 -17.52 -17.94
N SER A 68 -1.00 -16.49 -17.13
CA SER A 68 -0.03 -15.89 -16.21
C SER A 68 -0.67 -15.45 -14.91
N ILE A 69 0.12 -15.50 -13.82
CA ILE A 69 -0.29 -15.07 -12.48
C ILE A 69 0.77 -14.16 -11.89
N ARG A 70 0.38 -12.97 -11.46
CA ARG A 70 1.21 -12.07 -10.67
C ARG A 70 0.56 -11.86 -9.32
N PHE A 71 1.12 -12.52 -8.30
CA PHE A 71 0.67 -12.44 -6.92
C PHE A 71 1.55 -11.49 -6.14
N TYR A 72 0.92 -10.49 -5.52
CA TYR A 72 1.59 -9.53 -4.66
C TYR A 72 0.93 -9.51 -3.30
N GLY A 73 1.74 -9.59 -2.24
CA GLY A 73 1.16 -9.59 -0.90
C GLY A 73 2.17 -9.35 0.21
N ALA A 74 1.62 -8.91 1.34
CA ALA A 74 2.37 -8.85 2.58
C ALA A 74 2.86 -10.24 2.99
N GLY A 75 4.11 -10.34 3.46
CA GLY A 75 4.70 -11.62 3.84
C GLY A 75 5.29 -12.45 2.70
N CYS A 76 5.19 -12.02 1.43
CA CYS A 76 5.89 -12.63 0.29
C CYS A 76 7.38 -12.29 0.33
N ARG A 77 8.14 -13.01 1.14
CA ARG A 77 9.59 -12.83 1.32
C ARG A 77 10.29 -14.15 1.65
N GLY A 78 11.56 -14.26 1.23
CA GLY A 78 12.38 -15.45 1.51
C GLY A 78 11.71 -16.74 1.05
N GLU A 79 11.74 -17.78 1.87
CA GLU A 79 11.17 -19.10 1.57
C GLU A 79 9.65 -19.10 1.32
N ALA A 80 8.92 -18.15 1.93
CA ALA A 80 7.48 -18.01 1.76
C ALA A 80 7.05 -17.76 0.30
N ILE A 81 7.92 -17.14 -0.51
CA ILE A 81 7.70 -16.96 -1.96
C ILE A 81 7.62 -18.32 -2.64
N GLY A 82 8.57 -19.22 -2.34
CA GLY A 82 8.61 -20.57 -2.92
C GLY A 82 7.39 -21.40 -2.55
N GLN A 83 6.95 -21.34 -1.29
CA GLN A 83 5.75 -22.04 -0.80
C GLN A 83 4.51 -21.63 -1.57
N LEU A 84 4.27 -20.33 -1.67
CA LEU A 84 3.11 -19.82 -2.40
C LEU A 84 3.20 -20.11 -3.90
N HIS A 85 4.38 -19.97 -4.50
CA HIS A 85 4.61 -20.32 -5.90
C HIS A 85 4.23 -21.77 -6.18
N ASN A 86 4.65 -22.72 -5.32
CA ASN A 86 4.31 -24.14 -5.44
C ASN A 86 2.78 -24.36 -5.41
N VAL A 87 2.08 -23.76 -4.46
CA VAL A 87 0.62 -23.85 -4.36
C VAL A 87 -0.05 -23.35 -5.64
N LEU A 88 0.36 -22.20 -6.14
CA LEU A 88 -0.23 -21.61 -7.35
C LEU A 88 0.07 -22.46 -8.59
N THR A 89 1.29 -23.00 -8.73
CA THR A 89 1.68 -23.89 -9.83
C THR A 89 0.83 -25.18 -9.87
N LEU A 90 0.57 -25.76 -8.70
CA LEU A 90 -0.26 -26.96 -8.60
C LEU A 90 -1.73 -26.69 -8.94
N ARG A 91 -2.24 -25.51 -8.63
CA ARG A 91 -3.66 -25.14 -8.84
C ARG A 91 -3.94 -24.56 -10.22
N PHE A 92 -2.94 -23.96 -10.84
CA PHE A 92 -3.03 -23.37 -12.17
C PHE A 92 -1.97 -23.95 -13.12
N PRO A 93 -2.08 -25.23 -13.50
CA PRO A 93 -1.06 -25.92 -14.30
C PRO A 93 -0.91 -25.35 -15.72
N SER A 94 -1.88 -24.58 -16.20
CA SER A 94 -1.84 -23.90 -17.50
C SER A 94 -1.10 -22.56 -17.46
N ALA A 95 -0.81 -22.03 -16.29
CA ALA A 95 -0.07 -20.77 -16.16
C ALA A 95 1.41 -21.02 -16.47
N SER A 96 1.88 -20.41 -17.56
CA SER A 96 3.29 -20.51 -17.99
C SER A 96 4.21 -19.58 -17.20
N GLU A 97 3.66 -18.54 -16.57
CA GLU A 97 4.40 -17.57 -15.77
C GLU A 97 3.67 -17.33 -14.45
N ILE A 98 4.35 -17.58 -13.33
CA ILE A 98 3.87 -17.28 -11.99
C ILE A 98 4.92 -16.45 -11.26
N LEU A 99 4.59 -15.18 -11.00
CA LEU A 99 5.39 -14.28 -10.20
C LEU A 99 4.75 -14.14 -8.83
N VAL A 100 5.54 -14.31 -7.77
CA VAL A 100 5.15 -14.02 -6.40
C VAL A 100 6.06 -12.93 -5.86
N GLY A 101 5.49 -11.81 -5.44
CA GLY A 101 6.25 -10.66 -4.96
C GLY A 101 5.60 -9.96 -3.77
N SER A 102 6.36 -9.05 -3.18
CA SER A 102 5.85 -8.21 -2.10
C SER A 102 4.90 -7.11 -2.63
N ASP A 103 4.15 -6.50 -1.73
CA ASP A 103 3.37 -5.29 -2.00
C ASP A 103 4.24 -4.13 -2.54
N LEU A 104 5.49 -4.04 -2.05
CA LEU A 104 6.45 -3.05 -2.53
C LEU A 104 6.89 -3.31 -3.98
N LEU A 105 7.04 -4.58 -4.39
CA LEU A 105 7.32 -4.91 -5.79
C LEU A 105 6.12 -4.56 -6.69
N ALA A 106 4.88 -4.79 -6.21
CA ALA A 106 3.69 -4.33 -6.91
C ALA A 106 3.68 -2.81 -7.11
N ALA A 107 4.04 -2.06 -6.07
CA ALA A 107 4.16 -0.61 -6.17
C ALA A 107 5.22 -0.22 -7.21
N ALA A 108 6.40 -0.87 -7.21
CA ALA A 108 7.47 -0.60 -8.17
C ALA A 108 7.01 -0.85 -9.62
N HIS A 109 6.40 -1.99 -9.91
CA HIS A 109 5.84 -2.28 -11.22
C HIS A 109 4.79 -1.24 -11.67
N ALA A 110 3.97 -0.76 -10.71
CA ALA A 110 2.92 0.21 -11.02
C ALA A 110 3.45 1.61 -11.33
N VAL A 111 4.50 2.07 -10.64
CA VAL A 111 4.98 3.45 -10.73
C VAL A 111 6.28 3.61 -11.52
N CYS A 112 7.12 2.58 -11.61
CA CYS A 112 8.38 2.60 -12.36
C CYS A 112 8.31 1.82 -13.68
N GLY A 113 7.39 0.82 -13.81
CA GLY A 113 7.36 -0.09 -14.96
C GLY A 113 8.64 -0.91 -15.05
N ASP A 114 9.31 -0.88 -16.20
CA ASP A 114 10.59 -1.56 -16.45
C ASP A 114 11.81 -0.65 -16.25
N SER A 115 11.62 0.55 -15.71
CA SER A 115 12.69 1.53 -15.50
C SER A 115 13.16 1.52 -14.05
N GLU A 116 14.44 1.86 -13.83
CA GLU A 116 14.95 2.13 -12.49
C GLU A 116 14.17 3.26 -11.82
N GLY A 117 14.00 3.19 -10.51
CA GLY A 117 13.30 4.21 -9.73
C GLY A 117 13.28 3.91 -8.24
N ILE A 118 12.74 4.82 -7.47
CA ILE A 118 12.44 4.60 -6.06
C ILE A 118 10.92 4.45 -5.95
N ALA A 119 10.48 3.27 -5.53
CA ALA A 119 9.06 2.97 -5.35
C ALA A 119 8.67 3.11 -3.88
N CYS A 120 7.55 3.77 -3.61
CA CYS A 120 7.06 4.03 -2.28
C CYS A 120 5.61 3.56 -2.12
N ILE A 121 5.28 3.11 -0.91
CA ILE A 121 3.91 2.90 -0.45
C ILE A 121 3.65 3.92 0.65
N LEU A 122 2.64 4.78 0.47
CA LEU A 122 2.22 5.78 1.46
C LEU A 122 0.70 5.66 1.67
N GLY A 123 0.34 4.84 2.64
CA GLY A 123 -1.03 4.53 3.04
C GLY A 123 -1.20 4.62 4.55
N THR A 124 -1.86 3.63 5.19
CA THR A 124 -1.93 3.53 6.66
C THR A 124 -0.53 3.44 7.28
N GLY A 125 0.36 2.62 6.70
CA GLY A 125 1.79 2.59 6.95
C GLY A 125 2.56 3.19 5.79
N ALA A 126 3.91 3.15 5.84
CA ALA A 126 4.80 3.58 4.80
C ALA A 126 5.84 2.50 4.48
N ASN A 127 6.34 2.47 3.24
CA ASN A 127 7.47 1.64 2.84
C ASN A 127 8.14 2.27 1.62
N SER A 128 9.40 1.94 1.36
CA SER A 128 10.12 2.39 0.17
C SER A 128 11.11 1.34 -0.31
N GLY A 129 11.51 1.40 -1.57
CA GLY A 129 12.55 0.52 -2.11
C GLY A 129 13.20 1.08 -3.35
N LEU A 130 14.50 0.82 -3.47
CA LEU A 130 15.23 1.04 -4.70
C LEU A 130 14.95 -0.11 -5.66
N TYR A 131 14.46 0.23 -6.83
CA TYR A 131 14.06 -0.71 -7.88
C TYR A 131 14.97 -0.55 -9.10
N ASP A 132 15.47 -1.67 -9.63
CA ASP A 132 16.42 -1.70 -10.74
C ASP A 132 15.78 -1.93 -12.13
N GLY A 133 14.46 -1.91 -12.20
CA GLY A 133 13.67 -2.26 -13.39
C GLY A 133 13.17 -3.71 -13.40
N ARG A 134 13.54 -4.53 -12.40
CA ARG A 134 13.14 -5.94 -12.28
C ARG A 134 12.77 -6.33 -10.85
N GLU A 135 13.61 -5.94 -9.87
CA GLU A 135 13.42 -6.31 -8.47
C GLU A 135 13.77 -5.17 -7.52
N ILE A 136 13.33 -5.29 -6.28
CA ILE A 136 13.72 -4.37 -5.20
C ILE A 136 15.11 -4.78 -4.72
N VAL A 137 16.11 -3.97 -5.08
CA VAL A 137 17.53 -4.23 -4.75
C VAL A 137 17.95 -3.68 -3.38
N SER A 138 17.18 -2.74 -2.83
CA SER A 138 17.38 -2.20 -1.49
C SER A 138 16.06 -1.76 -0.88
N ASN A 139 15.89 -2.01 0.43
CA ASN A 139 14.70 -1.60 1.17
C ASN A 139 15.12 -1.13 2.57
N VAL A 140 14.78 0.11 2.91
CA VAL A 140 14.90 0.61 4.28
C VAL A 140 13.71 0.09 5.07
N SER A 141 13.97 -0.55 6.22
CA SER A 141 12.91 -1.15 7.04
C SER A 141 11.95 -0.07 7.56
N PRO A 142 10.64 -0.18 7.32
CA PRO A 142 9.67 0.84 7.73
C PRO A 142 9.43 0.90 9.24
N LEU A 143 9.70 -0.17 9.99
CA LEU A 143 9.65 -0.32 11.44
C LEU A 143 8.26 -0.16 12.09
N GLY A 144 7.22 0.15 11.32
CA GLY A 144 5.86 0.38 11.82
C GLY A 144 5.67 1.76 12.50
N TYR A 145 4.42 2.16 12.74
CA TYR A 145 4.03 3.51 13.12
C TYR A 145 4.56 4.00 14.48
N ILE A 146 5.04 3.11 15.34
CA ILE A 146 5.64 3.47 16.64
C ILE A 146 7.10 3.89 16.47
N LEU A 147 7.87 3.12 15.69
CA LEU A 147 9.32 3.27 15.55
C LEU A 147 9.75 3.89 14.22
N GLY A 148 8.83 4.02 13.26
CA GLY A 148 9.07 4.49 11.90
C GLY A 148 7.77 4.85 11.20
N ASP A 149 7.58 4.34 9.95
CA ASP A 149 6.44 4.63 9.06
C ASP A 149 6.27 6.13 8.77
N GLU A 150 7.34 6.92 8.78
CA GLU A 150 7.30 8.33 8.39
C GLU A 150 6.62 8.46 7.03
N GLY A 151 5.88 9.53 6.80
CA GLY A 151 5.09 9.74 5.58
C GLY A 151 3.75 9.01 5.55
N SER A 152 3.49 8.07 6.49
CA SER A 152 2.23 7.34 6.56
C SER A 152 1.09 8.16 7.15
N GLY A 153 -0.15 7.67 6.91
CA GLY A 153 -1.34 8.23 7.54
C GLY A 153 -1.38 8.02 9.05
N ALA A 154 -0.81 6.93 9.56
CA ALA A 154 -0.74 6.68 11.00
C ALA A 154 0.19 7.67 11.71
N VAL A 155 1.37 7.92 11.13
CA VAL A 155 2.31 8.93 11.67
C VAL A 155 1.73 10.33 11.49
N LEU A 156 1.12 10.64 10.35
CA LEU A 156 0.43 11.91 10.13
C LEU A 156 -0.64 12.17 11.20
N GLY A 157 -1.51 11.17 11.47
CA GLY A 157 -2.53 11.27 12.51
C GLY A 157 -1.94 11.45 13.91
N LYS A 158 -0.85 10.74 14.23
CA LYS A 158 -0.09 10.93 15.48
C LYS A 158 0.42 12.35 15.63
N LEU A 159 1.05 12.90 14.59
CA LEU A 159 1.56 14.26 14.57
C LEU A 159 0.44 15.30 14.66
N PHE A 160 -0.69 15.07 13.98
CA PHE A 160 -1.84 15.95 14.03
C PHE A 160 -2.46 16.01 15.43
N VAL A 161 -2.69 14.85 16.08
CA VAL A 161 -3.17 14.82 17.47
C VAL A 161 -2.18 15.53 18.40
N ASN A 162 -0.89 15.27 18.24
CA ASN A 162 0.14 15.95 19.05
C ASN A 162 0.05 17.49 18.87
N GLY A 163 0.02 17.95 17.60
CA GLY A 163 -0.04 19.37 17.26
C GLY A 163 -1.28 20.08 17.81
N MET A 164 -2.46 19.42 17.75
CA MET A 164 -3.70 19.97 18.32
C MET A 164 -3.60 20.24 19.82
N PHE A 165 -2.97 19.36 20.58
CA PHE A 165 -2.89 19.46 22.04
C PHE A 165 -1.60 20.08 22.57
N LYS A 166 -0.62 20.36 21.68
CA LYS A 166 0.64 21.03 22.02
C LYS A 166 0.71 22.47 21.49
N GLY A 167 -0.26 22.90 20.69
CA GLY A 167 -0.39 24.26 20.20
C GLY A 167 0.27 24.54 18.84
N ASP A 168 0.75 23.51 18.14
CA ASP A 168 1.26 23.65 16.77
C ASP A 168 0.15 23.76 15.72
N ILE A 169 -1.06 23.32 16.05
CA ILE A 169 -2.28 23.46 15.24
C ILE A 169 -3.21 24.48 15.91
N PRO A 170 -3.82 25.42 15.15
CA PRO A 170 -4.74 26.43 15.69
C PRO A 170 -5.88 25.83 16.52
N ALA A 171 -6.28 26.55 17.55
CA ALA A 171 -7.33 26.11 18.48
C ALA A 171 -8.68 25.87 17.75
N GLU A 172 -8.96 26.66 16.74
CA GLU A 172 -10.18 26.58 15.92
C GLU A 172 -10.26 25.21 15.21
N VAL A 173 -9.18 24.73 14.63
CA VAL A 173 -9.09 23.42 13.97
C VAL A 173 -9.29 22.29 14.98
N ARG A 174 -8.69 22.42 16.17
CA ARG A 174 -8.88 21.44 17.25
C ARG A 174 -10.35 21.40 17.73
N GLU A 175 -10.96 22.56 17.94
CA GLU A 175 -12.35 22.67 18.42
C GLU A 175 -13.31 22.08 17.37
N GLU A 176 -13.10 22.37 16.10
CA GLU A 176 -13.86 21.77 15.01
C GLU A 176 -13.69 20.25 14.94
N PHE A 177 -12.46 19.74 15.10
CA PHE A 177 -12.19 18.30 15.14
C PHE A 177 -12.99 17.62 16.27
N LEU A 178 -12.89 18.14 17.49
CA LEU A 178 -13.59 17.58 18.64
C LEU A 178 -15.11 17.63 18.48
N ALA A 179 -15.65 18.74 17.95
CA ALA A 179 -17.07 18.89 17.68
C ALA A 179 -17.57 17.94 16.58
N THR A 180 -16.82 17.81 15.48
CA THR A 180 -17.19 16.96 14.33
C THR A 180 -17.14 15.49 14.66
N THR A 181 -16.11 15.05 15.40
CA THR A 181 -15.91 13.64 15.74
C THR A 181 -16.64 13.22 17.01
N GLY A 182 -17.07 14.16 17.84
CA GLY A 182 -17.65 13.91 19.16
C GLY A 182 -16.68 13.25 20.15
N GLN A 183 -15.37 13.29 19.86
CA GLN A 183 -14.33 12.66 20.69
C GLN A 183 -13.74 13.66 21.68
N SER A 184 -13.51 13.21 22.90
CA SER A 184 -12.66 13.89 23.87
C SER A 184 -11.20 13.47 23.73
N LEU A 185 -10.27 14.18 24.39
CA LEU A 185 -8.87 13.75 24.52
C LEU A 185 -8.77 12.34 25.14
N ASP A 186 -9.58 12.04 26.15
CA ASP A 186 -9.59 10.74 26.82
C ASP A 186 -10.01 9.61 25.87
N ASP A 187 -10.97 9.88 24.96
CA ASP A 187 -11.36 8.92 23.92
C ASP A 187 -10.23 8.65 22.93
N ILE A 188 -9.52 9.69 22.52
CA ILE A 188 -8.37 9.56 21.63
C ILE A 188 -7.26 8.72 22.29
N ILE A 189 -6.93 9.03 23.55
CA ILE A 189 -5.93 8.30 24.33
C ILE A 189 -6.35 6.83 24.51
N ARG A 190 -7.62 6.58 24.85
CA ARG A 190 -8.16 5.23 24.97
C ARG A 190 -8.01 4.44 23.65
N ARG A 191 -8.37 5.03 22.50
CA ARG A 191 -8.25 4.42 21.17
C ARG A 191 -6.81 4.07 20.80
N VAL A 192 -5.85 4.94 21.17
CA VAL A 192 -4.44 4.74 20.84
C VAL A 192 -3.77 3.71 21.78
N TYR A 193 -4.11 3.72 23.07
CA TYR A 193 -3.35 2.93 24.06
C TYR A 193 -4.09 1.70 24.60
N ARG A 194 -5.41 1.59 24.39
CA ARG A 194 -6.23 0.52 24.98
C ARG A 194 -7.01 -0.31 23.96
N GLU A 195 -7.20 0.22 22.74
CA GLU A 195 -7.96 -0.48 21.70
C GLU A 195 -7.01 -1.08 20.63
N PRO A 196 -7.43 -2.15 19.94
CA PRO A 196 -6.64 -2.71 18.85
C PRO A 196 -6.61 -1.76 17.64
N MET A 197 -5.61 -1.95 16.78
CA MET A 197 -5.47 -1.25 15.50
C MET A 197 -5.33 0.28 15.60
N ALA A 198 -4.59 0.77 16.60
CA ALA A 198 -4.32 2.18 16.81
C ALA A 198 -3.74 2.87 15.55
N ASN A 199 -2.93 2.17 14.74
CA ASN A 199 -2.43 2.66 13.46
C ASN A 199 -3.57 3.00 12.48
N ARG A 200 -4.60 2.15 12.39
CA ARG A 200 -5.77 2.41 11.53
C ARG A 200 -6.59 3.57 12.05
N TYR A 201 -6.78 3.65 13.36
CA TYR A 201 -7.44 4.79 13.97
C TYR A 201 -6.72 6.11 13.66
N LEU A 202 -5.41 6.17 13.87
CA LEU A 202 -4.62 7.37 13.56
C LEU A 202 -4.69 7.72 12.07
N ALA A 203 -4.55 6.74 11.19
CA ALA A 203 -4.67 6.97 9.74
C ALA A 203 -6.07 7.42 9.32
N SER A 204 -7.14 7.04 10.05
CA SER A 204 -8.51 7.47 9.77
C SER A 204 -8.76 8.95 10.01
N LEU A 205 -7.84 9.67 10.66
CA LEU A 205 -7.89 11.12 10.81
C LEU A 205 -7.52 11.87 9.52
N SER A 206 -6.90 11.19 8.55
CA SER A 206 -6.44 11.76 7.29
C SER A 206 -7.52 12.54 6.51
N PRO A 207 -8.78 12.10 6.37
CA PRO A 207 -9.79 12.91 5.67
C PRO A 207 -10.06 14.26 6.33
N PHE A 208 -10.07 14.34 7.67
CA PHE A 208 -10.21 15.61 8.38
C PHE A 208 -8.98 16.51 8.14
N ILE A 209 -7.78 15.97 8.24
CA ILE A 209 -6.53 16.71 7.98
C ILE A 209 -6.53 17.25 6.54
N HIS A 210 -6.93 16.42 5.57
CA HIS A 210 -7.02 16.82 4.16
C HIS A 210 -8.01 17.95 3.93
N ALA A 211 -9.16 17.94 4.61
CA ALA A 211 -10.16 19.01 4.50
C ALA A 211 -9.66 20.37 5.06
N HIS A 212 -8.59 20.37 5.85
CA HIS A 212 -8.03 21.55 6.49
C HIS A 212 -6.66 21.99 5.92
N LEU A 213 -6.32 21.57 4.70
CA LEU A 213 -5.04 21.92 4.05
C LEU A 213 -4.91 23.42 3.72
N GLU A 214 -5.98 24.18 3.72
CA GLU A 214 -5.93 25.65 3.62
C GLU A 214 -5.33 26.31 4.88
N CYS A 215 -5.36 25.62 6.03
CA CYS A 215 -4.63 26.04 7.23
C CYS A 215 -3.14 25.76 7.02
N LYS A 216 -2.32 26.82 7.06
CA LYS A 216 -0.87 26.74 6.80
C LYS A 216 -0.17 25.75 7.73
N GLU A 217 -0.53 25.76 9.01
CA GLU A 217 0.07 24.90 10.04
C GLU A 217 -0.25 23.42 9.76
N VAL A 218 -1.47 23.12 9.32
CA VAL A 218 -1.88 21.76 8.92
C VAL A 218 -1.14 21.33 7.66
N SER A 219 -1.08 22.18 6.63
CA SER A 219 -0.37 21.87 5.39
C SER A 219 1.12 21.65 5.63
N GLU A 220 1.77 22.51 6.45
CA GLU A 220 3.20 22.36 6.77
C GLU A 220 3.47 21.11 7.61
N LEU A 221 2.57 20.69 8.48
CA LEU A 221 2.67 19.44 9.22
C LEU A 221 2.70 18.24 8.26
N VAL A 222 1.85 18.23 7.22
CA VAL A 222 1.85 17.19 6.20
C VAL A 222 3.17 17.20 5.41
N VAL A 223 3.63 18.37 4.98
CA VAL A 223 4.91 18.51 4.26
C VAL A 223 6.07 17.98 5.12
N ARG A 224 6.13 18.34 6.41
CA ARG A 224 7.18 17.85 7.33
C ARG A 224 7.15 16.34 7.48
N ASN A 225 5.96 15.71 7.61
CA ASN A 225 5.83 14.26 7.67
C ASN A 225 6.43 13.58 6.42
N PHE A 226 6.22 14.14 5.23
CA PHE A 226 6.83 13.63 4.01
C PHE A 226 8.33 13.95 3.91
N MET A 227 8.79 15.11 4.38
CA MET A 227 10.23 15.40 4.45
C MET A 227 10.97 14.41 5.35
N ASP A 228 10.37 14.03 6.48
CA ASP A 228 10.94 13.00 7.36
C ASP A 228 11.00 11.64 6.65
N PHE A 229 9.98 11.29 5.85
CA PHE A 229 10.02 10.10 5.01
C PHE A 229 11.19 10.14 4.01
N PHE A 230 11.39 11.24 3.29
CA PHE A 230 12.52 11.37 2.37
C PHE A 230 13.85 11.21 3.10
N ARG A 231 14.06 11.93 4.19
CA ARG A 231 15.32 11.95 4.93
C ARG A 231 15.65 10.64 5.64
N LEU A 232 14.65 9.96 6.21
CA LEU A 232 14.86 8.77 7.02
C LEU A 232 14.75 7.46 6.22
N ASN A 233 14.19 7.50 5.02
CA ASN A 233 14.01 6.32 4.19
C ASN A 233 14.67 6.49 2.81
N VAL A 234 14.27 7.51 2.02
CA VAL A 234 14.67 7.64 0.62
C VAL A 234 16.15 8.03 0.47
N ASP A 235 16.66 8.93 1.31
CA ASP A 235 18.05 9.38 1.28
C ASP A 235 19.06 8.23 1.43
N HIS A 236 18.69 7.16 2.12
CA HIS A 236 19.56 6.01 2.30
C HIS A 236 19.89 5.24 1.02
N TYR A 237 19.12 5.44 -0.06
CA TYR A 237 19.43 4.84 -1.37
C TYR A 237 20.53 5.59 -2.13
N GLY A 238 20.81 6.86 -1.80
CA GLY A 238 21.84 7.69 -2.44
C GLY A 238 21.60 7.93 -3.93
N ARG A 239 20.33 7.88 -4.39
CA ARG A 239 19.92 7.95 -5.80
C ARG A 239 18.88 9.06 -6.03
N ASN A 240 19.26 10.31 -5.73
CA ASN A 240 18.43 11.49 -5.98
C ASN A 240 18.29 11.82 -7.50
N ASP A 241 19.05 11.15 -8.35
CA ASP A 241 18.93 11.16 -9.81
C ASP A 241 17.69 10.40 -10.31
N LEU A 242 17.14 9.48 -9.51
CA LEU A 242 15.99 8.67 -9.88
C LEU A 242 14.65 9.31 -9.49
N PRO A 243 13.59 9.08 -10.29
CA PRO A 243 12.25 9.51 -9.90
C PRO A 243 11.72 8.70 -8.72
N VAL A 244 11.00 9.38 -7.81
CA VAL A 244 10.33 8.77 -6.67
C VAL A 244 8.84 8.62 -7.00
N GLY A 245 8.41 7.40 -7.31
CA GLY A 245 7.01 7.07 -7.52
C GLY A 245 6.35 6.58 -6.23
N ALA A 246 5.06 6.84 -6.05
CA ALA A 246 4.36 6.40 -4.85
C ALA A 246 2.96 5.84 -5.13
N VAL A 247 2.60 4.82 -4.37
CA VAL A 247 1.27 4.20 -4.35
C VAL A 247 0.65 4.39 -2.96
N GLY A 248 -0.63 4.62 -2.92
CA GLY A 248 -1.41 4.68 -1.68
C GLY A 248 -2.26 5.93 -1.56
N SER A 249 -3.29 5.85 -0.71
CA SER A 249 -4.24 6.95 -0.53
C SER A 249 -3.60 8.22 0.00
N VAL A 250 -2.62 8.09 0.90
CA VAL A 250 -1.91 9.25 1.47
C VAL A 250 -1.08 9.94 0.40
N ALA A 251 -0.29 9.20 -0.41
CA ALA A 251 0.43 9.80 -1.53
C ALA A 251 -0.51 10.51 -2.51
N PHE A 252 -1.63 9.88 -2.84
CA PHE A 252 -2.56 10.36 -3.85
C PHE A 252 -3.31 11.63 -3.40
N TYR A 253 -3.91 11.61 -2.22
CA TYR A 253 -4.69 12.74 -1.74
C TYR A 253 -3.82 13.94 -1.33
N TYR A 254 -2.59 13.71 -0.90
CA TYR A 254 -1.65 14.77 -0.52
C TYR A 254 -0.54 15.01 -1.56
N THR A 255 -0.81 14.76 -2.85
CA THR A 255 0.17 14.86 -3.93
C THR A 255 0.89 16.22 -3.94
N ASN A 256 0.19 17.33 -3.68
CA ASN A 256 0.79 18.67 -3.64
C ASN A 256 1.80 18.82 -2.49
N GLN A 257 1.48 18.34 -1.30
CA GLN A 257 2.36 18.38 -0.13
C GLN A 257 3.55 17.43 -0.30
N LEU A 258 3.32 16.26 -0.92
CA LEU A 258 4.38 15.32 -1.27
C LEU A 258 5.35 15.92 -2.29
N ALA A 259 4.82 16.63 -3.30
CA ALA A 259 5.65 17.34 -4.29
C ALA A 259 6.49 18.44 -3.64
N GLU A 260 5.92 19.21 -2.73
CA GLU A 260 6.66 20.25 -2.01
C GLU A 260 7.74 19.64 -1.10
N ALA A 261 7.46 18.52 -0.42
CA ALA A 261 8.46 17.82 0.37
C ALA A 261 9.61 17.26 -0.47
N ALA A 262 9.29 16.63 -1.61
CA ALA A 262 10.28 16.13 -2.57
C ALA A 262 11.20 17.26 -3.05
N ARG A 263 10.62 18.39 -3.48
CA ARG A 263 11.37 19.58 -3.90
C ARG A 263 12.29 20.12 -2.81
N ARG A 264 11.83 20.16 -1.53
CA ARG A 264 12.65 20.62 -0.40
C ARG A 264 13.77 19.65 -0.03
N CYS A 265 13.65 18.37 -0.44
CA CYS A 265 14.63 17.33 -0.22
C CYS A 265 15.45 16.98 -1.47
N ASP A 266 15.37 17.80 -2.54
CA ASP A 266 16.10 17.64 -3.81
C ASP A 266 15.78 16.34 -4.55
N TYR A 267 14.49 15.90 -4.48
CA TYR A 267 13.97 14.76 -5.24
C TYR A 267 12.97 15.18 -6.32
N THR A 268 12.90 14.36 -7.37
CA THR A 268 11.88 14.49 -8.41
C THR A 268 10.80 13.45 -8.21
N LEU A 269 9.53 13.89 -8.15
CA LEU A 269 8.41 12.94 -8.10
C LEU A 269 8.20 12.30 -9.47
N GLY A 270 8.01 10.99 -9.43
CA GLY A 270 7.53 10.18 -10.54
C GLY A 270 6.00 10.05 -10.51
N LYS A 271 5.50 8.89 -10.92
CA LYS A 271 4.08 8.56 -10.98
C LYS A 271 3.48 8.37 -9.58
N ILE A 272 2.33 8.97 -9.33
CA ILE A 272 1.56 8.80 -8.08
C ILE A 272 0.22 8.13 -8.39
N MET A 273 -0.12 7.10 -7.60
CA MET A 273 -1.34 6.31 -7.80
C MET A 273 -2.03 6.02 -6.48
N ALA A 274 -3.37 6.03 -6.49
CA ALA A 274 -4.16 5.65 -5.30
C ALA A 274 -4.02 4.16 -4.96
N LYS A 275 -3.96 3.30 -5.98
CA LYS A 275 -3.83 1.85 -5.87
C LYS A 275 -2.92 1.30 -6.97
N PRO A 276 -2.09 0.29 -6.67
CA PRO A 276 -1.14 -0.26 -7.64
C PRO A 276 -1.81 -0.89 -8.86
N PHE A 277 -3.02 -1.41 -8.71
CA PHE A 277 -3.69 -2.25 -9.71
C PHE A 277 -4.59 -1.51 -10.69
N GLU A 278 -4.83 -0.20 -10.52
CA GLU A 278 -5.59 0.61 -11.50
C GLU A 278 -4.88 0.73 -12.86
N SER A 279 -3.59 0.44 -12.93
CA SER A 279 -2.78 0.51 -14.16
C SER A 279 -2.24 -0.83 -14.64
N VAL A 280 -2.37 -1.90 -13.87
CA VAL A 280 -1.69 -3.18 -14.16
C VAL A 280 -2.38 -3.98 -15.26
N PHE A 281 -3.62 -3.63 -15.65
CA PHE A 281 -4.28 -4.16 -16.85
C PHE A 281 -3.90 -3.41 -18.14
N ARG A 282 -2.91 -2.54 -18.11
CA ARG A 282 -2.28 -2.00 -19.32
C ARG A 282 -0.96 -2.74 -19.54
N PHE A 283 -1.06 -3.89 -20.18
CA PHE A 283 0.08 -4.60 -20.74
C PHE A 283 0.44 -3.99 -22.10
#